data_09719d44596ec2f18b0401f15459c046
#
_entry.id   09719d44596ec2f18b0401f15459c046
#
_cell.length_a   1.000
_cell.length_b   1.000
_cell.length_c   1.000
_cell.angle_alpha   90.00
_cell.angle_beta   90.00
_cell.angle_gamma   90.00
#
_symmetry.space_group_name_H-M   'P 1'
#
loop_
_entity.id
_entity.type
_entity.pdbx_description
1 polymer ?
#
loop_
_entity_poly.entity_id
_entity_poly.type
_entity_poly.pdbx_seq_one_letter_code
_entity_poly.pdbx_strand_id
1 'polypeptide(L)'
;MFSKIWTRKSTPDCSQPEQLKKALHEADAVIIGAGAGLSTSAGFTYAGERFRTYFSDFASKYGFTDMYSGGFYPYSTMEEYWAYWSRYIYINRYQNAPKPVYDTLFRLVQDKNYFVITTNVDHCFQKADFAKKRLFYTQGDYGLFQCSEPCCPETFDNEALIRQMVEAQGYVLAPDGQLTVPENTILKTSVPSELVPHCPHCGKLLTMNLRSDDSFVEDAGWHAAAERYSEFLRRHEGQKILFLELGVGGNTPVIIKYPFWRMTTRNPSATYVCINKGEAVCPNEITKQSLLFDGDIAAVLAQIK
;
A
#
# COMPACT_ATOMS: atom_id res chain seq x y z
N MET A 1 -23.86 11.42 9.61
CA MET A 1 -23.40 12.24 8.46
C MET A 1 -22.34 13.19 9.01
N PHE A 2 -21.09 13.14 8.52
CA PHE A 2 -20.05 14.07 9.00
C PHE A 2 -20.34 15.47 8.45
N SER A 3 -20.04 16.53 9.23
CA SER A 3 -20.15 17.91 8.77
C SER A 3 -19.22 18.11 7.57
N LYS A 4 -19.62 18.92 6.60
CA LYS A 4 -18.79 19.26 5.43
C LYS A 4 -17.63 20.21 5.75
N ILE A 5 -17.53 20.66 7.00
CA ILE A 5 -16.49 21.59 7.45
C ILE A 5 -15.34 20.77 8.04
N TRP A 6 -14.17 20.90 7.45
CA TRP A 6 -12.95 20.20 7.81
C TRP A 6 -12.01 21.14 8.54
N THR A 7 -11.42 20.69 9.64
CA THR A 7 -10.35 21.44 10.30
C THR A 7 -9.01 21.02 9.70
N ARG A 8 -8.27 22.01 9.19
CA ARG A 8 -6.90 21.86 8.71
C ARG A 8 -5.97 22.63 9.63
N LYS A 9 -4.99 21.98 10.26
CA LYS A 9 -3.88 22.65 10.93
C LYS A 9 -2.72 22.80 9.94
N SER A 10 -2.28 24.06 9.78
CA SER A 10 -1.13 24.40 8.95
C SER A 10 0.12 24.39 9.77
N THR A 11 1.04 23.62 9.78
CA THR A 11 2.34 23.50 10.47
C THR A 11 2.29 22.78 11.82
N PRO A 12 3.20 21.83 12.05
CA PRO A 12 3.36 21.19 13.35
C PRO A 12 3.81 22.22 14.39
N ASP A 13 3.04 22.39 15.43
CA ASP A 13 3.52 22.98 16.68
C ASP A 13 4.59 22.04 17.24
N CYS A 14 5.70 22.56 17.74
CA CYS A 14 6.80 21.76 18.30
C CYS A 14 6.36 20.85 19.47
N SER A 15 5.19 21.08 20.04
CA SER A 15 4.55 20.22 21.05
C SER A 15 3.82 18.99 20.47
N GLN A 16 3.52 18.95 19.16
CA GLN A 16 2.73 17.87 18.56
C GLN A 16 3.44 16.51 18.52
N PRO A 17 4.74 16.39 18.19
CA PRO A 17 5.45 15.13 18.26
C PRO A 17 5.44 14.51 19.67
N GLU A 18 5.59 15.33 20.72
CA GLU A 18 5.51 14.86 22.10
C GLU A 18 4.09 14.39 22.47
N GLN A 19 3.05 15.04 21.96
CA GLN A 19 1.67 14.58 22.12
C GLN A 19 1.43 13.25 21.44
N LEU A 20 1.98 13.03 20.23
CA LEU A 20 1.90 11.75 19.52
C LEU A 20 2.65 10.64 20.27
N LYS A 21 3.86 10.93 20.77
CA LYS A 21 4.65 10.00 21.57
C LYS A 21 3.88 9.59 22.85
N LYS A 22 3.27 10.56 23.53
CA LYS A 22 2.42 10.31 24.69
C LYS A 22 1.20 9.46 24.32
N ALA A 23 0.48 9.79 23.23
CA ALA A 23 -0.69 9.03 22.78
C ALA A 23 -0.33 7.58 22.42
N LEU A 24 0.81 7.35 21.75
CA LEU A 24 1.34 6.01 21.51
C LEU A 24 1.66 5.26 22.81
N HIS A 25 2.26 5.94 23.79
CA HIS A 25 2.61 5.32 25.07
C HIS A 25 1.36 4.90 25.86
N GLU A 26 0.35 5.75 25.93
CA GLU A 26 -0.87 5.58 26.73
C GLU A 26 -1.93 4.69 26.07
N ALA A 27 -1.79 4.39 24.78
CA ALA A 27 -2.76 3.57 24.06
C ALA A 27 -2.75 2.11 24.54
N ASP A 28 -3.93 1.58 24.83
CA ASP A 28 -4.17 0.14 25.09
C ASP A 28 -4.04 -0.67 23.79
N ALA A 29 -4.43 -0.06 22.65
CA ALA A 29 -4.31 -0.63 21.32
C ALA A 29 -4.01 0.44 20.27
N VAL A 30 -3.25 0.06 19.23
CA VAL A 30 -2.93 0.92 18.08
C VAL A 30 -3.48 0.28 16.80
N ILE A 31 -4.32 1.02 16.08
CA ILE A 31 -4.79 0.59 14.75
C ILE A 31 -4.15 1.51 13.71
N ILE A 32 -3.29 0.93 12.90
CA ILE A 32 -2.61 1.61 11.81
C ILE A 32 -3.46 1.49 10.56
N GLY A 33 -3.84 2.62 9.99
CA GLY A 33 -4.52 2.72 8.70
C GLY A 33 -3.58 3.32 7.67
N ALA A 34 -3.17 2.55 6.66
CA ALA A 34 -2.17 3.01 5.71
C ALA A 34 -2.68 3.04 4.26
N GLY A 35 -2.41 4.15 3.58
CA GLY A 35 -2.64 4.35 2.15
C GLY A 35 -1.35 4.62 1.39
N ALA A 36 -1.48 4.91 0.09
CA ALA A 36 -0.37 5.07 -0.85
C ALA A 36 0.67 6.14 -0.43
N GLY A 37 0.26 7.15 0.36
CA GLY A 37 1.17 8.17 0.89
C GLY A 37 2.27 7.60 1.78
N LEU A 38 2.04 6.49 2.49
CA LEU A 38 3.09 5.82 3.27
C LEU A 38 4.16 5.22 2.36
N SER A 39 3.77 4.52 1.30
CA SER A 39 4.70 3.95 0.31
C SER A 39 5.43 5.04 -0.46
N THR A 40 4.75 6.14 -0.80
CA THR A 40 5.37 7.32 -1.42
C THR A 40 6.45 7.92 -0.51
N SER A 41 6.19 8.07 0.79
CA SER A 41 7.17 8.53 1.77
C SER A 41 8.34 7.57 1.90
N ALA A 42 8.12 6.26 1.73
CA ALA A 42 9.16 5.23 1.68
C ALA A 42 9.95 5.23 0.34
N GLY A 43 9.56 6.07 -0.64
CA GLY A 43 10.27 6.23 -1.92
C GLY A 43 9.63 5.50 -3.10
N PHE A 44 8.49 4.86 -2.93
CA PHE A 44 7.74 4.25 -4.03
C PHE A 44 6.93 5.31 -4.79
N THR A 45 7.64 6.11 -5.58
CA THR A 45 7.02 7.12 -6.44
C THR A 45 6.63 6.53 -7.80
N TYR A 46 5.49 6.97 -8.33
CA TYR A 46 4.98 6.49 -9.62
C TYR A 46 5.39 7.37 -10.82
N ALA A 47 6.02 8.50 -10.55
CA ALA A 47 6.51 9.44 -11.55
C ALA A 47 7.97 9.82 -11.27
N GLY A 48 8.56 10.67 -12.11
CA GLY A 48 9.90 11.20 -11.93
C GLY A 48 11.00 10.21 -12.30
N GLU A 49 12.09 10.18 -11.51
CA GLU A 49 13.28 9.40 -11.82
C GLU A 49 13.00 7.89 -11.87
N ARG A 50 12.25 7.38 -10.87
CA ARG A 50 11.92 5.96 -10.78
C ARG A 50 11.12 5.47 -12.00
N PHE A 51 10.17 6.26 -12.49
CA PHE A 51 9.46 5.96 -13.73
C PHE A 51 10.42 5.97 -14.93
N ARG A 52 11.27 6.99 -15.06
CA ARG A 52 12.24 7.06 -16.17
C ARG A 52 13.24 5.90 -16.16
N THR A 53 13.68 5.45 -14.99
CA THR A 53 14.62 4.33 -14.86
C THR A 53 14.05 3.02 -15.43
N TYR A 54 12.78 2.73 -15.16
CA TYR A 54 12.23 1.42 -15.49
C TYR A 54 11.28 1.40 -16.69
N PHE A 55 10.83 2.56 -17.19
CA PHE A 55 9.79 2.66 -18.21
C PHE A 55 10.10 3.68 -19.32
N SER A 56 11.37 4.08 -19.51
CA SER A 56 11.74 5.04 -20.55
C SER A 56 11.43 4.56 -21.97
N ASP A 57 11.54 3.27 -22.22
CA ASP A 57 11.19 2.63 -23.49
C ASP A 57 9.67 2.68 -23.75
N PHE A 58 8.85 2.36 -22.76
CA PHE A 58 7.39 2.50 -22.84
C PHE A 58 6.97 3.98 -22.94
N ALA A 59 7.62 4.87 -22.19
CA ALA A 59 7.38 6.31 -22.30
C ALA A 59 7.66 6.81 -23.73
N SER A 60 8.76 6.36 -24.34
CA SER A 60 9.12 6.72 -25.72
C SER A 60 8.14 6.15 -26.75
N LYS A 61 7.63 4.94 -26.51
CA LYS A 61 6.71 4.25 -27.43
C LYS A 61 5.27 4.78 -27.36
N TYR A 62 4.78 5.11 -26.15
CA TYR A 62 3.37 5.41 -25.89
C TYR A 62 3.11 6.80 -25.35
N GLY A 63 4.14 7.59 -25.05
CA GLY A 63 4.00 8.94 -24.49
C GLY A 63 3.62 8.97 -23.00
N PHE A 64 3.89 7.91 -22.24
CA PHE A 64 3.58 7.87 -20.81
C PHE A 64 4.43 8.86 -20.01
N THR A 65 3.84 9.45 -18.98
CA THR A 65 4.50 10.40 -18.06
C THR A 65 4.68 9.86 -16.65
N ASP A 66 3.99 8.77 -16.34
CA ASP A 66 3.98 8.10 -15.04
C ASP A 66 3.58 6.61 -15.17
N MET A 67 3.69 5.88 -14.08
CA MET A 67 3.37 4.44 -14.06
C MET A 67 1.86 4.16 -14.20
N TYR A 68 0.99 5.08 -13.76
CA TYR A 68 -0.46 4.90 -13.88
C TYR A 68 -0.90 4.93 -15.34
N SER A 69 -0.37 5.88 -16.12
CA SER A 69 -0.68 6.02 -17.55
C SER A 69 -0.50 4.71 -18.29
N GLY A 70 0.61 4.00 -18.03
CA GLY A 70 0.88 2.70 -18.65
C GLY A 70 0.08 1.55 -18.04
N GLY A 71 -0.24 1.62 -16.75
CA GLY A 71 -1.02 0.57 -16.08
C GLY A 71 -2.45 0.45 -16.59
N PHE A 72 -3.05 1.54 -17.05
CA PHE A 72 -4.41 1.58 -17.62
C PHE A 72 -4.44 1.66 -19.14
N TYR A 73 -3.29 1.53 -19.81
CA TYR A 73 -3.22 1.58 -21.27
C TYR A 73 -3.77 0.28 -21.88
N PRO A 74 -4.61 0.35 -22.93
CA PRO A 74 -5.16 -0.81 -23.61
C PRO A 74 -4.14 -1.40 -24.61
N TYR A 75 -3.19 -2.17 -24.11
CA TYR A 75 -2.16 -2.83 -24.93
C TYR A 75 -2.77 -3.74 -26.00
N SER A 76 -2.13 -3.80 -27.17
CA SER A 76 -2.61 -4.60 -28.29
C SER A 76 -2.43 -6.10 -28.09
N THR A 77 -1.44 -6.49 -27.25
CA THR A 77 -1.12 -7.90 -26.95
C THR A 77 -0.90 -8.11 -25.47
N MET A 78 -1.13 -9.34 -25.00
CA MET A 78 -0.87 -9.72 -23.62
C MET A 78 0.63 -9.75 -23.31
N GLU A 79 1.47 -9.99 -24.29
CA GLU A 79 2.92 -9.96 -24.17
C GLU A 79 3.43 -8.55 -23.83
N GLU A 80 2.87 -7.50 -24.43
CA GLU A 80 3.18 -6.11 -24.08
C GLU A 80 2.60 -5.72 -22.71
N TYR A 81 1.34 -6.09 -22.45
CA TYR A 81 0.70 -5.89 -21.16
C TYR A 81 1.53 -6.46 -20.03
N TRP A 82 1.97 -7.72 -20.15
CA TRP A 82 2.78 -8.37 -19.11
C TRP A 82 4.21 -7.87 -19.06
N ALA A 83 4.77 -7.36 -20.17
CA ALA A 83 6.07 -6.69 -20.13
C ALA A 83 6.00 -5.42 -19.28
N TYR A 84 4.94 -4.63 -19.39
CA TYR A 84 4.74 -3.45 -18.53
C TYR A 84 4.47 -3.85 -17.08
N TRP A 85 3.47 -4.71 -16.85
CA TRP A 85 3.04 -5.06 -15.52
C TRP A 85 4.06 -5.88 -14.73
N SER A 86 4.87 -6.71 -15.35
CA SER A 86 5.91 -7.46 -14.65
C SER A 86 6.97 -6.53 -14.06
N ARG A 87 7.39 -5.48 -14.78
CA ARG A 87 8.28 -4.44 -14.22
C ARG A 87 7.60 -3.69 -13.08
N TYR A 88 6.34 -3.27 -13.30
CA TYR A 88 5.56 -2.55 -12.31
C TYR A 88 5.43 -3.35 -11.00
N ILE A 89 5.04 -4.62 -11.12
CA ILE A 89 4.94 -5.55 -9.98
C ILE A 89 6.31 -5.72 -9.33
N TYR A 90 7.34 -6.02 -10.12
CA TYR A 90 8.66 -6.33 -9.57
C TYR A 90 9.20 -5.19 -8.72
N ILE A 91 9.22 -3.97 -9.24
CA ILE A 91 9.79 -2.83 -8.52
C ILE A 91 8.95 -2.38 -7.32
N ASN A 92 7.63 -2.60 -7.32
CA ASN A 92 6.76 -2.20 -6.21
C ASN A 92 6.57 -3.30 -5.16
N ARG A 93 6.71 -4.59 -5.56
CA ARG A 93 6.42 -5.73 -4.70
C ARG A 93 7.68 -6.46 -4.24
N TYR A 94 8.65 -6.65 -5.14
CA TYR A 94 9.81 -7.50 -4.88
C TYR A 94 11.06 -6.71 -4.52
N GLN A 95 11.25 -5.51 -5.02
CA GLN A 95 12.32 -4.62 -4.54
C GLN A 95 12.02 -4.07 -3.14
N ASN A 96 13.07 -3.78 -2.40
CA ASN A 96 12.95 -3.12 -1.10
C ASN A 96 12.62 -1.64 -1.27
N ALA A 97 11.89 -1.09 -0.29
CA ALA A 97 11.62 0.34 -0.26
C ALA A 97 12.94 1.13 -0.10
N PRO A 98 13.12 2.24 -0.86
CA PRO A 98 14.35 3.03 -0.79
C PRO A 98 14.66 3.64 0.58
N LYS A 99 13.62 3.87 1.40
CA LYS A 99 13.74 4.47 2.74
C LYS A 99 13.11 3.57 3.79
N PRO A 100 13.70 3.46 5.01
CA PRO A 100 13.26 2.54 6.06
C PRO A 100 12.06 3.08 6.86
N VAL A 101 11.01 3.59 6.18
CA VAL A 101 9.84 4.20 6.84
C VAL A 101 9.01 3.14 7.56
N TYR A 102 8.83 1.98 6.92
CA TYR A 102 8.10 0.85 7.49
C TYR A 102 8.83 0.24 8.70
N ASP A 103 10.16 0.10 8.62
CA ASP A 103 10.99 -0.36 9.76
C ASP A 103 10.94 0.62 10.94
N THR A 104 10.91 1.93 10.64
CA THR A 104 10.76 2.95 11.67
C THR A 104 9.39 2.85 12.34
N LEU A 105 8.33 2.69 11.55
CA LEU A 105 6.97 2.49 12.06
C LEU A 105 6.88 1.20 12.89
N PHE A 106 7.48 0.10 12.43
CA PHE A 106 7.48 -1.16 13.16
C PHE A 106 8.11 -1.01 14.55
N ARG A 107 9.29 -0.38 14.64
CA ARG A 107 9.97 -0.15 15.95
C ARG A 107 9.13 0.67 16.92
N LEU A 108 8.27 1.56 16.45
CA LEU A 108 7.38 2.36 17.29
C LEU A 108 6.22 1.55 17.89
N VAL A 109 5.82 0.44 17.21
CA VAL A 109 4.62 -0.30 17.59
C VAL A 109 4.84 -1.78 17.91
N GLN A 110 6.05 -2.34 17.71
CA GLN A 110 6.33 -3.77 17.88
C GLN A 110 5.94 -4.32 19.26
N ASP A 111 6.15 -3.52 20.31
CA ASP A 111 5.84 -3.87 21.71
C ASP A 111 4.41 -3.47 22.12
N LYS A 112 3.62 -2.96 21.17
CA LYS A 112 2.23 -2.56 21.39
C LYS A 112 1.25 -3.65 20.93
N ASN A 113 0.05 -3.56 21.45
CA ASN A 113 -1.07 -4.31 20.90
C ASN A 113 -1.56 -3.59 19.66
N TYR A 114 -1.01 -3.94 18.47
CA TYR A 114 -1.32 -3.27 17.22
C TYR A 114 -2.05 -4.16 16.23
N PHE A 115 -2.78 -3.52 15.33
CA PHE A 115 -3.30 -4.10 14.09
C PHE A 115 -3.13 -3.13 12.92
N VAL A 116 -2.86 -3.65 11.73
CA VAL A 116 -2.71 -2.85 10.50
C VAL A 116 -3.85 -3.17 9.55
N ILE A 117 -4.54 -2.12 9.08
CA ILE A 117 -5.40 -2.18 7.90
C ILE A 117 -4.78 -1.29 6.81
N THR A 118 -4.63 -1.82 5.59
CA THR A 118 -4.00 -1.06 4.51
C THR A 118 -4.70 -1.27 3.18
N THR A 119 -4.69 -0.21 2.37
CA THR A 119 -5.06 -0.26 0.95
C THR A 119 -3.84 -0.43 0.04
N ASN A 120 -2.63 -0.48 0.61
CA ASN A 120 -1.40 -0.73 -0.14
C ASN A 120 -1.26 -2.22 -0.48
N VAL A 121 -0.77 -2.47 -1.68
CA VAL A 121 -0.65 -3.81 -2.28
C VAL A 121 0.82 -4.22 -2.52
N ASP A 122 1.76 -3.45 -1.92
CA ASP A 122 3.21 -3.54 -2.15
C ASP A 122 3.96 -4.46 -1.17
N HIS A 123 3.25 -5.04 -0.19
CA HIS A 123 3.83 -5.96 0.80
C HIS A 123 4.89 -5.35 1.76
N CYS A 124 5.01 -4.04 1.81
CA CYS A 124 6.04 -3.38 2.61
C CYS A 124 5.91 -3.62 4.11
N PHE A 125 4.70 -3.80 4.62
CA PHE A 125 4.49 -4.17 6.03
C PHE A 125 5.10 -5.52 6.36
N GLN A 126 4.88 -6.53 5.50
CA GLN A 126 5.43 -7.88 5.71
C GLN A 126 6.96 -7.89 5.60
N LYS A 127 7.54 -7.09 4.67
CA LYS A 127 9.00 -6.92 4.54
C LYS A 127 9.64 -6.25 5.75
N ALA A 128 8.88 -5.43 6.48
CA ALA A 128 9.31 -4.76 7.72
C ALA A 128 8.92 -5.54 8.98
N ASP A 129 8.74 -6.87 8.88
CA ASP A 129 8.47 -7.80 9.98
C ASP A 129 7.14 -7.59 10.74
N PHE A 130 6.18 -6.85 10.18
CA PHE A 130 4.84 -6.82 10.75
C PHE A 130 4.20 -8.20 10.68
N ALA A 131 3.72 -8.70 11.82
CA ALA A 131 3.14 -10.03 11.91
C ALA A 131 1.91 -10.19 10.99
N LYS A 132 1.94 -11.14 10.05
CA LYS A 132 0.84 -11.41 9.10
C LYS A 132 -0.53 -11.55 9.79
N LYS A 133 -0.58 -12.14 10.99
CA LYS A 133 -1.81 -12.29 11.79
C LYS A 133 -2.41 -10.96 12.28
N ARG A 134 -1.65 -9.87 12.25
CA ARG A 134 -2.02 -8.52 12.65
C ARG A 134 -2.12 -7.56 11.47
N LEU A 135 -2.33 -8.10 10.27
CA LEU A 135 -2.34 -7.35 9.03
C LEU A 135 -3.53 -7.74 8.15
N PHE A 136 -4.24 -6.72 7.64
CA PHE A 136 -5.29 -6.84 6.65
C PHE A 136 -5.03 -5.91 5.48
N TYR A 137 -4.60 -6.44 4.35
CA TYR A 137 -4.43 -5.73 3.08
C TYR A 137 -5.70 -5.91 2.24
N THR A 138 -6.52 -4.86 2.21
CA THR A 138 -7.92 -4.93 1.74
C THR A 138 -8.08 -4.95 0.23
N GLN A 139 -7.07 -4.49 -0.50
CA GLN A 139 -7.13 -4.26 -1.97
C GLN A 139 -6.33 -5.29 -2.77
N GLY A 140 -5.90 -6.39 -2.14
CA GLY A 140 -5.08 -7.42 -2.76
C GLY A 140 -3.57 -7.23 -2.56
N ASP A 141 -2.78 -7.92 -3.39
CA ASP A 141 -1.31 -7.90 -3.33
C ASP A 141 -0.76 -8.02 -4.76
N TYR A 142 0.22 -7.19 -5.13
CA TYR A 142 0.94 -7.32 -6.41
C TYR A 142 1.60 -8.68 -6.60
N GLY A 143 1.87 -9.40 -5.52
CA GLY A 143 2.46 -10.74 -5.55
C GLY A 143 1.47 -11.87 -5.84
N LEU A 144 0.20 -11.56 -6.13
CA LEU A 144 -0.84 -12.54 -6.36
C LEU A 144 -1.52 -12.35 -7.72
N PHE A 145 -1.75 -13.46 -8.41
CA PHE A 145 -2.66 -13.54 -9.54
C PHE A 145 -4.03 -14.08 -9.12
N GLN A 146 -5.03 -13.77 -9.92
CA GLN A 146 -6.37 -14.36 -9.89
C GLN A 146 -6.84 -14.67 -11.30
N CYS A 147 -7.86 -15.51 -11.46
CA CYS A 147 -8.51 -15.70 -12.75
C CYS A 147 -9.16 -14.37 -13.20
N SER A 148 -8.94 -13.96 -14.46
CA SER A 148 -9.54 -12.75 -15.04
C SER A 148 -11.08 -12.79 -15.10
N GLU A 149 -11.63 -14.00 -15.21
CA GLU A 149 -13.05 -14.28 -15.05
C GLU A 149 -13.17 -15.26 -13.86
N PRO A 150 -13.39 -14.79 -12.63
CA PRO A 150 -13.23 -15.60 -11.42
C PRO A 150 -14.01 -16.94 -11.50
N CYS A 151 -13.27 -18.03 -11.71
CA CYS A 151 -13.83 -19.38 -11.77
C CYS A 151 -13.68 -20.13 -10.45
N CYS A 152 -12.88 -19.63 -9.52
CA CYS A 152 -12.62 -20.16 -8.19
C CYS A 152 -12.24 -19.03 -7.23
N PRO A 153 -12.41 -19.21 -5.90
CA PRO A 153 -12.04 -18.23 -4.89
C PRO A 153 -10.55 -18.34 -4.48
N GLU A 154 -9.67 -18.58 -5.46
CA GLU A 154 -8.24 -18.82 -5.20
C GLU A 154 -7.38 -17.74 -5.84
N THR A 155 -6.27 -17.43 -5.18
CA THR A 155 -5.19 -16.60 -5.68
C THR A 155 -3.91 -17.41 -5.82
N PHE A 156 -3.02 -17.00 -6.72
CA PHE A 156 -1.81 -17.74 -7.09
C PHE A 156 -0.58 -16.85 -6.89
N ASP A 157 0.46 -17.37 -6.25
CA ASP A 157 1.76 -16.68 -6.15
C ASP A 157 2.35 -16.44 -7.54
N ASN A 158 2.93 -15.26 -7.75
CA ASN A 158 3.44 -14.89 -9.06
C ASN A 158 4.95 -14.59 -9.11
N GLU A 159 5.68 -14.68 -8.00
CA GLU A 159 7.06 -14.22 -7.92
C GLU A 159 7.96 -14.87 -8.97
N ALA A 160 7.91 -16.20 -9.09
CA ALA A 160 8.76 -16.92 -10.03
C ALA A 160 8.51 -16.49 -11.48
N LEU A 161 7.24 -16.31 -11.85
CA LEU A 161 6.87 -15.92 -13.21
C LEU A 161 7.21 -14.44 -13.49
N ILE A 162 6.99 -13.55 -12.54
CA ILE A 162 7.36 -12.13 -12.67
C ILE A 162 8.87 -11.98 -12.84
N ARG A 163 9.69 -12.76 -12.11
CA ARG A 163 11.15 -12.78 -12.29
C ARG A 163 11.53 -13.20 -13.71
N GLN A 164 10.97 -14.29 -14.21
CA GLN A 164 11.20 -14.75 -15.59
C GLN A 164 10.80 -13.71 -16.63
N MET A 165 9.67 -13.02 -16.44
CA MET A 165 9.21 -11.96 -17.34
C MET A 165 10.17 -10.78 -17.41
N VAL A 166 10.71 -10.29 -16.29
CA VAL A 166 11.65 -9.15 -16.31
C VAL A 166 13.00 -9.56 -16.87
N GLU A 167 13.49 -10.77 -16.59
CA GLU A 167 14.73 -11.32 -17.17
C GLU A 167 14.59 -11.50 -18.70
N ALA A 168 13.45 -11.99 -19.19
CA ALA A 168 13.18 -12.14 -20.63
C ALA A 168 13.17 -10.79 -21.37
N GLN A 169 12.90 -9.69 -20.68
CA GLN A 169 13.00 -8.34 -21.23
C GLN A 169 14.42 -7.79 -21.28
N GLY A 170 15.40 -8.46 -20.65
CA GLY A 170 16.80 -8.06 -20.63
C GLY A 170 17.27 -7.47 -19.32
N TYR A 171 16.46 -7.48 -18.27
CA TYR A 171 16.91 -7.11 -16.93
C TYR A 171 17.74 -8.22 -16.28
N VAL A 172 18.64 -7.82 -15.40
CA VAL A 172 19.39 -8.71 -14.50
C VAL A 172 18.99 -8.39 -13.07
N LEU A 173 18.75 -9.43 -12.28
CA LEU A 173 18.45 -9.32 -10.86
C LEU A 173 19.78 -9.23 -10.08
N ALA A 174 20.04 -8.08 -9.50
CA ALA A 174 21.20 -7.90 -8.62
C ALA A 174 21.01 -8.69 -7.30
N PRO A 175 22.10 -9.00 -6.58
CA PRO A 175 22.03 -9.75 -5.32
C PRO A 175 21.16 -9.08 -4.23
N ASP A 176 21.01 -7.75 -4.27
CA ASP A 176 20.16 -6.96 -3.39
C ASP A 176 18.68 -6.91 -3.84
N GLY A 177 18.35 -7.60 -4.94
CA GLY A 177 17.02 -7.65 -5.53
C GLY A 177 16.67 -6.47 -6.44
N GLN A 178 17.61 -5.56 -6.73
CA GLN A 178 17.35 -4.47 -7.68
C GLN A 178 17.35 -4.98 -9.13
N LEU A 179 16.47 -4.41 -9.97
CA LEU A 179 16.56 -4.59 -11.42
C LEU A 179 17.66 -3.70 -11.99
N THR A 180 18.58 -4.31 -12.71
CA THR A 180 19.65 -3.61 -13.43
C THR A 180 19.58 -3.91 -14.92
N VAL A 181 20.03 -2.97 -15.73
CA VAL A 181 20.17 -3.14 -17.18
C VAL A 181 21.65 -3.27 -17.50
N PRO A 182 22.13 -4.41 -18.04
CA PRO A 182 23.51 -4.56 -18.46
C PRO A 182 23.89 -3.54 -19.54
N GLU A 183 25.14 -3.15 -19.59
CA GLU A 183 25.65 -2.23 -20.62
C GLU A 183 25.33 -2.76 -22.03
N ASN A 184 24.95 -1.86 -22.92
CA ASN A 184 24.57 -2.15 -24.32
C ASN A 184 23.36 -3.07 -24.48
N THR A 185 22.54 -3.28 -23.45
CA THR A 185 21.30 -4.05 -23.55
C THR A 185 20.15 -3.15 -23.99
N ILE A 186 19.42 -3.57 -25.05
CA ILE A 186 18.16 -2.94 -25.44
C ILE A 186 17.05 -3.74 -24.78
N LEU A 187 16.30 -3.09 -23.90
CA LEU A 187 15.15 -3.70 -23.23
C LEU A 187 14.04 -4.01 -24.24
N LYS A 188 13.41 -5.16 -24.05
CA LYS A 188 12.22 -5.55 -24.83
C LYS A 188 10.95 -5.04 -24.13
N THR A 189 10.00 -4.56 -24.94
CA THR A 189 8.66 -4.15 -24.48
C THR A 189 7.61 -5.25 -24.63
N SER A 190 8.04 -6.50 -24.76
CA SER A 190 7.18 -7.68 -24.82
C SER A 190 7.85 -8.85 -24.10
N VAL A 191 7.07 -9.72 -23.50
CA VAL A 191 7.51 -11.02 -22.95
C VAL A 191 7.23 -12.12 -23.96
N PRO A 192 7.91 -13.27 -23.89
CA PRO A 192 7.53 -14.48 -24.64
C PRO A 192 6.10 -14.92 -24.32
N SER A 193 5.36 -15.43 -25.31
CA SER A 193 3.95 -15.83 -25.15
C SER A 193 3.76 -16.94 -24.14
N GLU A 194 4.74 -17.83 -23.96
CA GLU A 194 4.75 -18.89 -22.98
C GLU A 194 4.81 -18.39 -21.52
N LEU A 195 5.15 -17.12 -21.30
CA LEU A 195 5.13 -16.48 -19.99
C LEU A 195 3.81 -15.76 -19.70
N VAL A 196 2.89 -15.69 -20.65
CA VAL A 196 1.55 -15.14 -20.42
C VAL A 196 0.78 -16.09 -19.49
N PRO A 197 0.35 -15.65 -18.27
CA PRO A 197 -0.20 -16.56 -17.28
C PRO A 197 -1.64 -16.98 -17.58
N HIS A 198 -1.93 -18.25 -17.40
CA HIS A 198 -3.24 -18.84 -17.55
C HIS A 198 -3.73 -19.51 -16.28
N CYS A 199 -5.02 -19.44 -16.04
CA CYS A 199 -5.67 -20.05 -14.90
C CYS A 199 -5.54 -21.58 -14.94
N PRO A 200 -5.00 -22.22 -13.89
CA PRO A 200 -4.83 -23.68 -13.89
C PRO A 200 -6.16 -24.46 -13.84
N HIS A 201 -7.26 -23.80 -13.48
CA HIS A 201 -8.59 -24.42 -13.39
C HIS A 201 -9.37 -24.36 -14.71
N CYS A 202 -9.37 -23.23 -15.40
CA CYS A 202 -10.22 -23.01 -16.56
C CYS A 202 -9.47 -22.64 -17.85
N GLY A 203 -8.15 -22.46 -17.79
CA GLY A 203 -7.31 -22.10 -18.95
C GLY A 203 -7.44 -20.64 -19.43
N LYS A 204 -8.33 -19.83 -18.84
CA LYS A 204 -8.45 -18.41 -19.17
C LYS A 204 -7.23 -17.63 -18.63
N LEU A 205 -7.06 -16.41 -19.08
CA LEU A 205 -5.97 -15.56 -18.62
C LEU A 205 -6.04 -15.35 -17.10
N LEU A 206 -4.88 -15.22 -16.47
CA LEU A 206 -4.77 -14.64 -15.13
C LEU A 206 -4.60 -13.11 -15.23
N THR A 207 -5.00 -12.43 -14.17
CA THR A 207 -4.75 -11.02 -13.93
C THR A 207 -4.20 -10.83 -12.51
N MET A 208 -3.77 -9.62 -12.16
CA MET A 208 -3.34 -9.32 -10.80
C MET A 208 -4.53 -9.38 -9.84
N ASN A 209 -4.31 -9.88 -8.62
CA ASN A 209 -5.31 -9.79 -7.55
C ASN A 209 -5.30 -8.38 -6.96
N LEU A 210 -5.91 -7.45 -7.65
CA LEU A 210 -6.08 -6.05 -7.28
C LEU A 210 -7.56 -5.66 -7.35
N ARG A 211 -8.06 -4.99 -6.32
CA ARG A 211 -9.46 -4.51 -6.29
C ARG A 211 -9.62 -3.27 -7.18
N SER A 212 -9.69 -3.46 -8.48
CA SER A 212 -9.97 -2.43 -9.49
C SER A 212 -11.45 -2.40 -9.92
N ASP A 213 -12.13 -3.53 -9.77
CA ASP A 213 -13.54 -3.74 -10.18
C ASP A 213 -14.20 -4.85 -9.33
N ASP A 214 -15.38 -5.27 -9.74
CA ASP A 214 -16.18 -6.29 -9.06
C ASP A 214 -15.67 -7.73 -9.26
N SER A 215 -14.64 -7.94 -10.11
CA SER A 215 -14.03 -9.25 -10.34
C SER A 215 -12.98 -9.64 -9.29
N PHE A 216 -12.71 -8.78 -8.32
CA PHE A 216 -11.72 -9.02 -7.26
C PHE A 216 -12.02 -10.30 -6.47
N VAL A 217 -11.07 -11.22 -6.40
CA VAL A 217 -11.18 -12.46 -5.64
C VAL A 217 -10.77 -12.21 -4.19
N GLU A 218 -11.73 -12.31 -3.29
CA GLU A 218 -11.51 -12.38 -1.84
C GLU A 218 -11.27 -13.84 -1.46
N ASP A 219 -10.01 -14.24 -1.36
CA ASP A 219 -9.64 -15.61 -1.01
C ASP A 219 -9.84 -15.92 0.49
N ALA A 220 -9.64 -17.17 0.88
CA ALA A 220 -9.75 -17.59 2.28
C ALA A 220 -8.82 -16.80 3.22
N GLY A 221 -7.64 -16.38 2.71
CA GLY A 221 -6.67 -15.57 3.46
C GLY A 221 -7.18 -14.15 3.71
N TRP A 222 -7.84 -13.55 2.71
CA TRP A 222 -8.47 -12.24 2.80
C TRP A 222 -9.62 -12.27 3.85
N HIS A 223 -10.53 -13.24 3.77
CA HIS A 223 -11.63 -13.38 4.73
C HIS A 223 -11.12 -13.61 6.15
N ALA A 224 -10.13 -14.47 6.34
CA ALA A 224 -9.53 -14.69 7.66
C ALA A 224 -8.84 -13.43 8.21
N ALA A 225 -8.26 -12.57 7.36
CA ALA A 225 -7.68 -11.30 7.78
C ALA A 225 -8.76 -10.27 8.18
N ALA A 226 -9.86 -10.21 7.44
CA ALA A 226 -11.01 -9.37 7.74
C ALA A 226 -11.65 -9.75 9.09
N GLU A 227 -11.81 -11.05 9.36
CA GLU A 227 -12.32 -11.55 10.63
C GLU A 227 -11.39 -11.18 11.81
N ARG A 228 -10.08 -11.38 11.67
CA ARG A 228 -9.11 -10.98 12.70
C ARG A 228 -9.14 -9.49 12.99
N TYR A 229 -9.30 -8.64 11.95
CA TYR A 229 -9.45 -7.20 12.13
C TYR A 229 -10.72 -6.85 12.91
N SER A 230 -11.85 -7.44 12.53
CA SER A 230 -13.13 -7.23 13.19
C SER A 230 -13.08 -7.67 14.66
N GLU A 231 -12.47 -8.81 14.94
CA GLU A 231 -12.28 -9.32 16.30
C GLU A 231 -11.34 -8.42 17.12
N PHE A 232 -10.28 -7.88 16.51
CA PHE A 232 -9.38 -6.93 17.17
C PHE A 232 -10.14 -5.67 17.59
N LEU A 233 -10.96 -5.10 16.71
CA LEU A 233 -11.81 -3.94 17.03
C LEU A 233 -12.76 -4.24 18.19
N ARG A 234 -13.45 -5.39 18.16
CA ARG A 234 -14.41 -5.81 19.18
C ARG A 234 -13.77 -5.97 20.55
N ARG A 235 -12.57 -6.55 20.63
CA ARG A 235 -11.83 -6.76 21.90
C ARG A 235 -11.41 -5.47 22.57
N HIS A 236 -11.17 -4.40 21.80
CA HIS A 236 -10.68 -3.12 22.32
C HIS A 236 -11.76 -2.05 22.35
N GLU A 237 -13.03 -2.41 22.13
CA GLU A 237 -14.13 -1.45 22.19
C GLU A 237 -14.17 -0.73 23.55
N GLY A 238 -14.27 0.61 23.53
CA GLY A 238 -14.28 1.45 24.73
C GLY A 238 -12.92 1.70 25.40
N GLN A 239 -11.85 1.04 24.96
CA GLN A 239 -10.49 1.25 25.47
C GLN A 239 -9.83 2.51 24.86
N LYS A 240 -8.64 2.88 25.34
CA LYS A 240 -7.82 3.95 24.76
C LYS A 240 -7.18 3.46 23.44
N ILE A 241 -7.93 3.59 22.35
CA ILE A 241 -7.44 3.21 21.01
C ILE A 241 -6.79 4.41 20.34
N LEU A 242 -5.60 4.20 19.79
CA LEU A 242 -4.98 5.12 18.86
C LEU A 242 -5.25 4.68 17.42
N PHE A 243 -6.01 5.45 16.67
CA PHE A 243 -6.20 5.31 15.23
C PHE A 243 -5.13 6.13 14.51
N LEU A 244 -4.09 5.47 14.01
CA LEU A 244 -2.96 6.10 13.33
C LEU A 244 -3.13 5.98 11.81
N GLU A 245 -3.60 7.05 11.17
CA GLU A 245 -3.76 7.14 9.73
C GLU A 245 -2.50 7.69 9.06
N LEU A 246 -1.96 6.95 8.08
CA LEU A 246 -0.72 7.25 7.39
C LEU A 246 -0.95 7.32 5.87
N GLY A 247 -1.03 8.55 5.32
CA GLY A 247 -1.07 8.79 3.87
C GLY A 247 -2.28 8.19 3.14
N VAL A 248 -3.45 8.20 3.78
CA VAL A 248 -4.71 7.78 3.12
C VAL A 248 -5.27 8.96 2.34
N GLY A 249 -5.27 8.86 1.01
CA GLY A 249 -5.78 9.90 0.11
C GLY A 249 -7.30 10.02 0.11
N GLY A 250 -7.79 11.18 -0.38
CA GLY A 250 -9.22 11.46 -0.52
C GLY A 250 -9.94 10.63 -1.59
N ASN A 251 -9.21 9.89 -2.44
CA ASN A 251 -9.81 9.07 -3.50
C ASN A 251 -10.45 7.79 -2.98
N THR A 252 -9.94 7.20 -1.89
CA THR A 252 -10.45 5.94 -1.31
C THR A 252 -10.63 6.04 0.21
N PRO A 253 -11.34 7.05 0.73
CA PRO A 253 -11.43 7.30 2.17
C PRO A 253 -12.34 6.31 2.90
N VAL A 254 -13.16 5.57 2.17
CA VAL A 254 -14.26 4.73 2.72
C VAL A 254 -13.75 3.52 3.50
N ILE A 255 -12.56 3.02 3.21
CA ILE A 255 -12.00 1.82 3.82
C ILE A 255 -11.34 2.13 5.17
N ILE A 256 -10.64 3.27 5.28
CA ILE A 256 -9.83 3.61 6.45
C ILE A 256 -10.28 4.92 7.08
N LYS A 257 -10.19 6.03 6.37
CA LYS A 257 -10.41 7.38 6.90
C LYS A 257 -11.78 7.55 7.55
N TYR A 258 -12.86 7.28 6.84
CA TYR A 258 -14.22 7.43 7.37
C TYR A 258 -14.56 6.43 8.50
N PRO A 259 -14.17 5.14 8.45
CA PRO A 259 -14.27 4.25 9.58
C PRO A 259 -13.53 4.74 10.82
N PHE A 260 -12.28 5.23 10.69
CA PHE A 260 -11.52 5.76 11.83
C PHE A 260 -12.21 6.96 12.46
N TRP A 261 -12.72 7.90 11.67
CA TRP A 261 -13.49 9.03 12.20
C TRP A 261 -14.74 8.60 12.95
N ARG A 262 -15.51 7.65 12.38
CA ARG A 262 -16.71 7.11 13.04
C ARG A 262 -16.40 6.41 14.36
N MET A 263 -15.34 5.62 14.39
CA MET A 263 -14.92 4.91 15.60
C MET A 263 -14.41 5.90 16.67
N THR A 264 -13.64 6.92 16.27
CA THR A 264 -13.20 7.98 17.17
C THR A 264 -14.37 8.76 17.75
N THR A 265 -15.36 9.14 16.93
CA THR A 265 -16.57 9.83 17.41
C THR A 265 -17.34 9.01 18.46
N ARG A 266 -17.40 7.68 18.29
CA ARG A 266 -18.12 6.78 19.20
C ARG A 266 -17.37 6.47 20.49
N ASN A 267 -16.07 6.62 20.52
CA ASN A 267 -15.23 6.31 21.67
C ASN A 267 -14.52 7.58 22.17
N PRO A 268 -15.02 8.21 23.27
CA PRO A 268 -14.39 9.41 23.85
C PRO A 268 -12.95 9.20 24.33
N SER A 269 -12.53 7.95 24.60
CA SER A 269 -11.18 7.60 25.01
C SER A 269 -10.22 7.37 23.83
N ALA A 270 -10.73 7.36 22.60
CA ALA A 270 -9.93 7.16 21.40
C ALA A 270 -9.20 8.46 21.00
N THR A 271 -8.02 8.29 20.41
CA THR A 271 -7.26 9.36 19.76
C THR A 271 -7.12 9.04 18.27
N TYR A 272 -7.41 10.02 17.43
CA TYR A 272 -7.14 9.94 15.98
C TYR A 272 -5.90 10.73 15.63
N VAL A 273 -4.99 10.11 14.91
CA VAL A 273 -3.78 10.75 14.39
C VAL A 273 -3.78 10.62 12.86
N CYS A 274 -3.63 11.72 12.16
CA CYS A 274 -3.47 11.73 10.71
C CYS A 274 -2.12 12.36 10.35
N ILE A 275 -1.27 11.60 9.66
CA ILE A 275 -0.02 12.09 9.08
C ILE A 275 -0.17 11.99 7.56
N ASN A 276 -0.35 13.13 6.89
CA ASN A 276 -0.57 13.16 5.45
C ASN A 276 -0.20 14.51 4.86
N LYS A 277 0.64 14.52 3.84
CA LYS A 277 1.09 15.75 3.19
C LYS A 277 -0.03 16.35 2.33
N GLY A 278 -0.49 17.55 2.69
CA GLY A 278 -1.54 18.29 1.97
C GLY A 278 -2.97 17.85 2.32
N GLU A 279 -3.18 16.71 3.00
CA GLU A 279 -4.50 16.14 3.30
C GLU A 279 -4.67 15.69 4.76
N ALA A 280 -3.94 16.31 5.70
CA ALA A 280 -4.11 16.04 7.13
C ALA A 280 -5.36 16.74 7.65
N VAL A 281 -6.49 16.03 7.66
CA VAL A 281 -7.81 16.58 8.00
C VAL A 281 -8.59 15.64 8.92
N CYS A 282 -9.50 16.22 9.71
CA CYS A 282 -10.53 15.48 10.46
C CYS A 282 -11.85 16.26 10.49
N PRO A 283 -12.99 15.62 10.74
CA PRO A 283 -14.25 16.32 10.98
C PRO A 283 -14.21 17.07 12.32
N ASN A 284 -14.99 18.16 12.42
CA ASN A 284 -15.03 19.04 13.59
C ASN A 284 -15.39 18.30 14.88
N GLU A 285 -16.22 17.27 14.78
CA GLU A 285 -16.71 16.47 15.88
C GLU A 285 -15.60 15.76 16.68
N ILE A 286 -14.48 15.44 16.03
CA ILE A 286 -13.35 14.74 16.68
C ILE A 286 -12.09 15.62 16.82
N THR A 287 -12.17 16.91 16.55
CA THR A 287 -10.99 17.80 16.58
C THR A 287 -10.25 17.75 17.92
N LYS A 288 -10.99 17.66 19.03
CA LYS A 288 -10.40 17.58 20.38
C LYS A 288 -9.69 16.26 20.69
N GLN A 289 -10.00 15.22 19.93
CA GLN A 289 -9.40 13.88 20.02
C GLN A 289 -8.39 13.63 18.90
N SER A 290 -7.99 14.66 18.15
CA SER A 290 -7.21 14.50 16.92
C SER A 290 -5.89 15.24 16.95
N LEU A 291 -4.84 14.58 16.44
CA LEU A 291 -3.54 15.17 16.12
C LEU A 291 -3.35 15.12 14.60
N LEU A 292 -3.14 16.27 13.98
CA LEU A 292 -3.02 16.38 12.52
C LEU A 292 -1.63 16.89 12.14
N PHE A 293 -0.90 16.09 11.36
CA PHE A 293 0.43 16.40 10.86
C PHE A 293 0.39 16.57 9.34
N ASP A 294 0.42 17.80 8.86
CA ASP A 294 0.56 18.09 7.43
C ASP A 294 2.04 18.05 7.05
N GLY A 295 2.53 16.88 6.67
CA GLY A 295 3.95 16.70 6.38
C GLY A 295 4.30 15.31 5.85
N ASP A 296 5.58 15.12 5.52
CA ASP A 296 6.12 13.83 5.11
C ASP A 296 6.12 12.85 6.30
N ILE A 297 5.62 11.63 6.06
CA ILE A 297 5.45 10.61 7.11
C ILE A 297 6.79 10.21 7.73
N ALA A 298 7.83 10.03 6.91
CA ALA A 298 9.16 9.68 7.41
C ALA A 298 9.72 10.76 8.33
N ALA A 299 9.51 12.04 7.97
CA ALA A 299 9.97 13.18 8.76
C ALA A 299 9.25 13.27 10.11
N VAL A 300 7.94 13.02 10.15
CA VAL A 300 7.17 13.03 11.41
C VAL A 300 7.55 11.84 12.29
N LEU A 301 7.64 10.62 11.72
CA LEU A 301 8.04 9.44 12.49
C LEU A 301 9.45 9.54 13.07
N ALA A 302 10.37 10.24 12.38
CA ALA A 302 11.72 10.47 12.88
C ALA A 302 11.77 11.35 14.15
N GLN A 303 10.77 12.21 14.37
CA GLN A 303 10.68 13.10 15.54
C GLN A 303 10.17 12.41 16.79
N ILE A 304 9.58 11.22 16.67
CA ILE A 304 8.98 10.48 17.79
C ILE A 304 9.75 9.20 18.17
N LYS A 305 10.93 9.01 17.55
CA LYS A 305 11.85 7.91 17.88
C LYS A 305 12.31 7.95 19.34
#